data_6e6f232906c695c6157c1b4fcb99b585
#
_entry.id   6e6f232906c695c6157c1b4fcb99b585
#
_cell.length_a   1.000
_cell.length_b   1.000
_cell.length_c   1.000
_cell.angle_alpha   90.00
_cell.angle_beta   90.00
_cell.angle_gamma   90.00
#
_symmetry.space_group_name_H-M   'P 1'
#
loop_
_entity.id
_entity.type
_entity.pdbx_description
1 polymer ?
#
loop_
_entity_poly.entity_id
_entity_poly.type
_entity_poly.pdbx_seq_one_letter_code
_entity_poly.pdbx_strand_id
1 'polypeptide(L)'
;MDIGQIIGHSSILGIKITHSISDVFESSDIVIDFTTKECMLDCLKAAVKFKTPLISGTTGIEDINLKEYAAEIPILWSANMSVGINVLLKLVKKATELLGDKYDAEIWEMHHSLKKGSPSGTAIELGNAIANALKRDLKFNQYLLNSSNIREKSGIGFAVSRGGGVIGDHSVMFINSDERIELNHKAIDRTAFAKGAIQAAIWLYENKRKTPGLYSMQSVI
;
A
#
# COMPACT_ATOMS: atom_id res chain seq x y z
N MET A 1 21.45 21.24 -9.43
CA MET A 1 22.36 20.06 -9.30
C MET A 1 21.75 18.93 -10.11
N ASP A 2 22.56 18.14 -10.80
CA ASP A 2 22.08 16.99 -11.57
C ASP A 2 21.78 15.81 -10.65
N ILE A 3 20.67 15.08 -10.91
CA ILE A 3 20.27 13.95 -10.06
C ILE A 3 21.31 12.83 -10.06
N GLY A 4 21.98 12.59 -11.20
CA GLY A 4 23.01 11.57 -11.31
C GLY A 4 24.16 11.80 -10.31
N GLN A 5 24.60 13.06 -10.14
CA GLN A 5 25.64 13.41 -9.18
C GLN A 5 25.20 13.14 -7.72
N ILE A 6 23.91 13.36 -7.41
CA ILE A 6 23.37 13.18 -6.05
C ILE A 6 23.28 11.70 -5.68
N ILE A 7 22.87 10.84 -6.62
CA ILE A 7 22.77 9.40 -6.39
C ILE A 7 24.08 8.64 -6.59
N GLY A 8 25.20 9.36 -6.82
CA GLY A 8 26.52 8.76 -7.04
C GLY A 8 26.68 8.04 -8.39
N HIS A 9 25.88 8.41 -9.39
CA HIS A 9 26.03 7.89 -10.76
C HIS A 9 27.28 8.49 -11.42
N SER A 10 28.02 7.68 -12.17
CA SER A 10 29.29 8.10 -12.81
C SER A 10 29.11 9.14 -13.92
N SER A 11 27.91 9.30 -14.46
CA SER A 11 27.61 10.21 -15.56
C SER A 11 26.63 11.29 -15.15
N ILE A 12 26.71 12.46 -15.79
CA ILE A 12 25.69 13.51 -15.75
C ILE A 12 24.50 13.01 -16.56
N LEU A 13 23.31 12.96 -15.94
CA LEU A 13 22.08 12.48 -16.57
C LEU A 13 21.32 13.59 -17.30
N GLY A 14 21.69 14.86 -17.11
CA GLY A 14 20.98 16.01 -17.66
C GLY A 14 19.68 16.35 -16.93
N ILE A 15 19.36 15.63 -15.85
CA ILE A 15 18.13 15.79 -15.07
C ILE A 15 18.42 16.67 -13.85
N LYS A 16 17.82 17.84 -13.79
CA LYS A 16 17.98 18.78 -12.67
C LYS A 16 16.93 18.57 -11.60
N ILE A 17 17.37 18.62 -10.33
CA ILE A 17 16.44 18.75 -9.22
C ILE A 17 15.86 20.16 -9.22
N THR A 18 14.54 20.26 -9.11
CA THR A 18 13.77 21.51 -9.03
C THR A 18 12.89 21.54 -7.80
N HIS A 19 12.53 22.73 -7.33
CA HIS A 19 11.50 22.95 -6.32
C HIS A 19 10.13 23.27 -6.95
N SER A 20 10.07 23.38 -8.28
CA SER A 20 8.86 23.74 -9.01
C SER A 20 8.07 22.48 -9.36
N ILE A 21 6.97 22.23 -8.64
CA ILE A 21 6.02 21.17 -8.95
C ILE A 21 5.47 21.35 -10.37
N SER A 22 5.18 22.58 -10.78
CA SER A 22 4.67 22.89 -12.12
C SER A 22 5.60 22.43 -13.22
N ASP A 23 6.91 22.72 -13.10
CA ASP A 23 7.91 22.33 -14.12
C ASP A 23 8.01 20.79 -14.25
N VAL A 24 7.88 20.07 -13.11
CA VAL A 24 7.89 18.61 -13.11
C VAL A 24 6.68 18.06 -13.87
N PHE A 25 5.48 18.57 -13.58
CA PHE A 25 4.27 18.05 -14.22
C PHE A 25 4.16 18.45 -15.69
N GLU A 26 4.62 19.64 -16.07
CA GLU A 26 4.61 20.12 -17.46
C GLU A 26 5.56 19.29 -18.35
N SER A 27 6.71 18.86 -17.80
CA SER A 27 7.75 18.16 -18.55
C SER A 27 7.71 16.62 -18.43
N SER A 28 6.76 16.06 -17.69
CA SER A 28 6.70 14.61 -17.42
C SER A 28 5.50 13.95 -18.11
N ASP A 29 5.69 12.73 -18.60
CA ASP A 29 4.60 11.88 -19.09
C ASP A 29 3.77 11.29 -17.94
N ILE A 30 4.39 11.10 -16.77
CA ILE A 30 3.78 10.57 -15.55
C ILE A 30 4.62 10.98 -14.34
N VAL A 31 3.99 11.27 -13.21
CA VAL A 31 4.67 11.65 -11.97
C VAL A 31 4.42 10.59 -10.90
N ILE A 32 5.48 10.29 -10.13
CA ILE A 32 5.43 9.39 -8.97
C ILE A 32 5.64 10.24 -7.71
N ASP A 33 4.69 10.16 -6.78
CA ASP A 33 4.67 10.89 -5.52
C ASP A 33 4.80 9.95 -4.31
N PHE A 34 5.78 10.24 -3.43
CA PHE A 34 5.97 9.65 -2.10
C PHE A 34 6.36 10.75 -1.11
N THR A 35 5.51 11.73 -0.97
CA THR A 35 5.80 12.95 -0.19
C THR A 35 4.95 13.03 1.09
N THR A 36 4.44 14.21 1.41
CA THR A 36 3.50 14.45 2.48
C THR A 36 2.11 14.73 1.91
N LYS A 37 1.10 14.68 2.76
CA LYS A 37 -0.28 15.01 2.39
C LYS A 37 -0.40 16.39 1.73
N GLU A 38 0.28 17.39 2.29
CA GLU A 38 0.25 18.78 1.78
C GLU A 38 0.86 18.86 0.38
N CYS A 39 2.02 18.24 0.19
CA CYS A 39 2.68 18.18 -1.11
C CYS A 39 1.86 17.39 -2.13
N MET A 40 1.24 16.29 -1.73
CA MET A 40 0.36 15.51 -2.60
C MET A 40 -0.84 16.35 -3.09
N LEU A 41 -1.44 17.21 -2.24
CA LEU A 41 -2.51 18.10 -2.66
C LEU A 41 -2.06 19.07 -3.76
N ASP A 42 -0.84 19.60 -3.67
CA ASP A 42 -0.29 20.45 -4.72
C ASP A 42 0.06 19.64 -5.98
N CYS A 43 0.54 18.42 -5.83
CA CYS A 43 0.72 17.49 -6.94
C CYS A 43 -0.61 17.18 -7.66
N LEU A 44 -1.71 16.94 -6.93
CA LEU A 44 -3.03 16.70 -7.51
C LEU A 44 -3.53 17.90 -8.33
N LYS A 45 -3.39 19.13 -7.81
CA LYS A 45 -3.75 20.37 -8.53
C LYS A 45 -2.90 20.52 -9.81
N ALA A 46 -1.59 20.28 -9.72
CA ALA A 46 -0.70 20.36 -10.89
C ALA A 46 -1.03 19.25 -11.90
N ALA A 47 -1.29 18.03 -11.46
CA ALA A 47 -1.68 16.90 -12.30
C ALA A 47 -2.92 17.21 -13.14
N VAL A 48 -3.96 17.81 -12.52
CA VAL A 48 -5.17 18.25 -13.24
C VAL A 48 -4.86 19.38 -14.22
N LYS A 49 -4.08 20.37 -13.79
CA LYS A 49 -3.73 21.54 -14.63
C LYS A 49 -2.97 21.13 -15.90
N PHE A 50 -2.00 20.23 -15.79
CA PHE A 50 -1.14 19.80 -16.90
C PHE A 50 -1.63 18.52 -17.58
N LYS A 51 -2.74 17.92 -17.09
CA LYS A 51 -3.29 16.64 -17.58
C LYS A 51 -2.27 15.49 -17.51
N THR A 52 -1.40 15.51 -16.51
CA THR A 52 -0.34 14.53 -16.29
C THR A 52 -0.81 13.46 -15.31
N PRO A 53 -0.76 12.16 -15.66
CA PRO A 53 -1.10 11.06 -14.77
C PRO A 53 -0.26 11.05 -13.49
N LEU A 54 -0.86 10.64 -12.37
CA LEU A 54 -0.21 10.61 -11.06
C LEU A 54 -0.23 9.21 -10.45
N ILE A 55 0.95 8.75 -10.01
CA ILE A 55 1.08 7.61 -9.11
C ILE A 55 1.37 8.17 -7.71
N SER A 56 0.64 7.76 -6.69
CA SER A 56 0.97 8.20 -5.33
C SER A 56 0.93 7.04 -4.32
N GLY A 57 1.97 6.99 -3.50
CA GLY A 57 2.09 6.15 -2.31
C GLY A 57 2.01 6.95 -1.02
N THR A 58 1.64 8.22 -1.08
CA THR A 58 1.47 9.08 0.09
C THR A 58 0.30 8.60 0.93
N THR A 59 0.50 8.47 2.24
CA THR A 59 -0.48 8.00 3.22
C THR A 59 -0.95 9.12 4.13
N GLY A 60 -1.98 8.87 4.95
CA GLY A 60 -2.57 9.91 5.82
C GLY A 60 -3.44 10.89 5.05
N ILE A 61 -4.11 10.42 4.00
CA ILE A 61 -4.90 11.23 3.06
C ILE A 61 -6.39 10.89 3.08
N GLU A 62 -6.88 10.33 4.18
CA GLU A 62 -8.24 9.80 4.31
C GLU A 62 -9.33 10.87 4.09
N ASP A 63 -8.99 12.13 4.30
CA ASP A 63 -9.85 13.30 4.08
C ASP A 63 -9.72 13.93 2.67
N ILE A 64 -8.86 13.37 1.80
CA ILE A 64 -8.73 13.81 0.41
C ILE A 64 -9.67 12.99 -0.48
N ASN A 65 -10.59 13.65 -1.15
CA ASN A 65 -11.46 13.01 -2.12
C ASN A 65 -10.75 12.81 -3.47
N LEU A 66 -9.95 11.75 -3.57
CA LEU A 66 -9.22 11.42 -4.81
C LEU A 66 -10.12 11.25 -6.04
N LYS A 67 -11.41 10.88 -5.86
CA LYS A 67 -12.32 10.67 -6.98
C LYS A 67 -12.62 11.94 -7.75
N GLU A 68 -12.61 13.11 -7.09
CA GLU A 68 -12.81 14.40 -7.75
C GLU A 68 -11.68 14.67 -8.75
N TYR A 69 -10.43 14.50 -8.36
CA TYR A 69 -9.27 14.64 -9.24
C TYR A 69 -9.21 13.56 -10.31
N ALA A 70 -9.54 12.33 -9.93
CA ALA A 70 -9.55 11.18 -10.83
C ALA A 70 -10.65 11.25 -11.90
N ALA A 71 -11.65 12.12 -11.75
CA ALA A 71 -12.61 12.41 -12.80
C ALA A 71 -11.96 13.13 -14.00
N GLU A 72 -10.82 13.81 -13.79
CA GLU A 72 -10.15 14.62 -14.81
C GLU A 72 -8.86 13.99 -15.34
N ILE A 73 -8.19 13.16 -14.53
CA ILE A 73 -6.89 12.54 -14.84
C ILE A 73 -6.82 11.11 -14.33
N PRO A 74 -5.96 10.26 -14.90
CA PRO A 74 -5.65 8.96 -14.31
C PRO A 74 -4.83 9.13 -13.03
N ILE A 75 -5.32 8.57 -11.94
CA ILE A 75 -4.59 8.52 -10.66
C ILE A 75 -4.49 7.06 -10.24
N LEU A 76 -3.28 6.60 -9.94
CA LEU A 76 -3.10 5.33 -9.24
C LEU A 76 -2.59 5.61 -7.83
N TRP A 77 -3.42 5.28 -6.85
CA TRP A 77 -3.05 5.39 -5.44
C TRP A 77 -3.05 4.04 -4.75
N SER A 78 -2.04 3.78 -3.94
CA SER A 78 -2.00 2.62 -3.06
C SER A 78 -1.16 2.93 -1.83
N ALA A 79 -1.67 2.59 -0.65
CA ALA A 79 -0.93 2.75 0.62
C ALA A 79 0.33 1.89 0.68
N ASN A 80 0.40 0.82 -0.13
CA ASN A 80 1.58 -0.03 -0.27
C ASN A 80 1.81 -0.39 -1.74
N MET A 81 2.96 0.01 -2.28
CA MET A 81 3.34 -0.23 -3.69
C MET A 81 4.06 -1.58 -3.90
N SER A 82 4.31 -2.39 -2.86
CA SER A 82 4.91 -3.71 -3.03
C SER A 82 3.98 -4.64 -3.82
N VAL A 83 4.47 -5.18 -4.92
CA VAL A 83 3.76 -6.21 -5.70
C VAL A 83 3.44 -7.42 -4.82
N GLY A 84 4.41 -7.88 -4.01
CA GLY A 84 4.22 -9.02 -3.12
C GLY A 84 3.11 -8.82 -2.09
N ILE A 85 2.99 -7.64 -1.48
CA ILE A 85 1.89 -7.32 -0.55
C ILE A 85 0.54 -7.32 -1.28
N ASN A 86 0.50 -6.76 -2.48
CA ASN A 86 -0.75 -6.69 -3.24
C ASN A 86 -1.19 -8.08 -3.76
N VAL A 87 -0.24 -8.95 -4.10
CA VAL A 87 -0.51 -10.39 -4.35
C VAL A 87 -1.01 -11.06 -3.08
N LEU A 88 -0.37 -10.83 -1.92
CA LEU A 88 -0.83 -11.37 -0.64
C LEU A 88 -2.28 -10.97 -0.33
N LEU A 89 -2.67 -9.72 -0.56
CA LEU A 89 -4.04 -9.24 -0.39
C LEU A 89 -5.04 -10.03 -1.26
N LYS A 90 -4.71 -10.29 -2.53
CA LYS A 90 -5.55 -11.12 -3.41
C LYS A 90 -5.66 -12.57 -2.91
N LEU A 91 -4.54 -13.15 -2.49
CA LEU A 91 -4.51 -14.52 -1.98
C LEU A 91 -5.31 -14.66 -0.67
N VAL A 92 -5.15 -13.70 0.26
CA VAL A 92 -5.90 -13.65 1.51
C VAL A 92 -7.40 -13.55 1.25
N LYS A 93 -7.81 -12.63 0.37
CA LYS A 93 -9.21 -12.52 -0.05
C LYS A 93 -9.73 -13.84 -0.60
N LYS A 94 -8.98 -14.46 -1.53
CA LYS A 94 -9.38 -15.73 -2.16
C LYS A 94 -9.42 -16.89 -1.18
N ALA A 95 -8.44 -16.99 -0.29
CA ALA A 95 -8.43 -17.99 0.78
C ALA A 95 -9.66 -17.84 1.70
N THR A 96 -9.95 -16.58 2.10
CA THR A 96 -11.12 -16.28 2.92
C THR A 96 -12.45 -16.69 2.25
N GLU A 97 -12.59 -16.39 0.95
CA GLU A 97 -13.79 -16.80 0.18
C GLU A 97 -14.00 -18.32 0.15
N LEU A 98 -12.90 -19.09 0.09
CA LEU A 98 -12.94 -20.55 0.03
C LEU A 98 -13.15 -21.21 1.40
N LEU A 99 -12.51 -20.65 2.44
CA LEU A 99 -12.54 -21.22 3.80
C LEU A 99 -13.79 -20.80 4.57
N GLY A 100 -14.34 -19.62 4.25
CA GLY A 100 -15.51 -19.04 4.94
C GLY A 100 -15.21 -18.73 6.40
N ASP A 101 -16.25 -18.79 7.23
CA ASP A 101 -16.20 -18.52 8.67
C ASP A 101 -15.88 -19.77 9.53
N LYS A 102 -15.49 -20.87 8.89
CA LYS A 102 -15.09 -22.11 9.56
C LYS A 102 -13.68 -22.05 10.13
N TYR A 103 -12.88 -21.08 9.70
CA TYR A 103 -11.51 -20.84 10.16
C TYR A 103 -11.42 -19.52 10.91
N ASP A 104 -10.70 -19.52 12.01
CA ASP A 104 -10.30 -18.33 12.70
C ASP A 104 -9.20 -17.62 11.90
N ALA A 105 -9.27 -16.31 11.80
CA ALA A 105 -8.26 -15.52 11.09
C ALA A 105 -7.41 -14.72 12.08
N GLU A 106 -6.09 -14.88 11.98
CA GLU A 106 -5.10 -14.18 12.79
C GLU A 106 -4.09 -13.48 11.88
N ILE A 107 -3.72 -12.25 12.22
CA ILE A 107 -2.73 -11.45 11.51
C ILE A 107 -1.58 -11.14 12.46
N TRP A 108 -0.38 -11.50 12.08
CA TRP A 108 0.84 -11.11 12.76
C TRP A 108 1.66 -10.18 11.87
N GLU A 109 2.23 -9.15 12.48
CA GLU A 109 3.16 -8.25 11.82
C GLU A 109 4.40 -7.97 12.63
N MET A 110 5.53 -7.72 11.95
CA MET A 110 6.76 -7.24 12.57
C MET A 110 7.37 -6.11 11.75
N HIS A 111 7.81 -5.06 12.42
CA HIS A 111 8.56 -3.95 11.83
C HIS A 111 9.75 -3.56 12.72
N HIS A 112 10.60 -2.66 12.20
CA HIS A 112 11.74 -2.12 12.94
C HIS A 112 11.31 -1.45 14.25
N SER A 113 12.24 -1.40 15.21
CA SER A 113 12.00 -0.91 16.58
C SER A 113 11.50 0.54 16.65
N LEU A 114 11.77 1.36 15.63
CA LEU A 114 11.37 2.78 15.58
C LEU A 114 10.01 3.02 14.91
N LYS A 115 9.31 1.99 14.44
CA LYS A 115 8.02 2.18 13.77
C LYS A 115 6.95 2.64 14.75
N LYS A 116 6.31 3.75 14.43
CA LYS A 116 5.15 4.29 15.15
C LYS A 116 3.84 3.70 14.62
N GLY A 117 2.82 3.70 15.47
CA GLY A 117 1.48 3.18 15.14
C GLY A 117 1.40 1.65 15.14
N SER A 118 0.23 1.13 15.50
CA SER A 118 -0.06 -0.30 15.61
C SER A 118 -1.58 -0.52 15.63
N PRO A 119 -2.12 -1.47 14.84
CA PRO A 119 -1.44 -2.22 13.78
C PRO A 119 -0.99 -1.33 12.62
N SER A 120 -0.10 -1.86 11.73
CA SER A 120 0.32 -1.14 10.52
C SER A 120 -0.83 -1.02 9.51
N GLY A 121 -0.76 -0.04 8.60
CA GLY A 121 -1.74 0.11 7.51
C GLY A 121 -1.90 -1.18 6.69
N THR A 122 -0.81 -1.87 6.38
CA THR A 122 -0.85 -3.16 5.66
C THR A 122 -1.57 -4.25 6.46
N ALA A 123 -1.35 -4.34 7.77
CA ALA A 123 -2.08 -5.30 8.60
C ALA A 123 -3.57 -4.98 8.64
N ILE A 124 -3.95 -3.71 8.70
CA ILE A 124 -5.35 -3.27 8.63
C ILE A 124 -5.95 -3.59 7.26
N GLU A 125 -5.23 -3.38 6.16
CA GLU A 125 -5.69 -3.74 4.82
C GLU A 125 -5.92 -5.25 4.67
N LEU A 126 -5.05 -6.09 5.24
CA LEU A 126 -5.23 -7.55 5.27
C LEU A 126 -6.49 -7.93 6.06
N GLY A 127 -6.72 -7.30 7.22
CA GLY A 127 -7.93 -7.48 8.00
C GLY A 127 -9.19 -7.06 7.24
N ASN A 128 -9.15 -5.92 6.55
CA ASN A 128 -10.25 -5.47 5.70
C ASN A 128 -10.51 -6.41 4.53
N ALA A 129 -9.47 -7.00 3.93
CA ALA A 129 -9.62 -7.98 2.86
C ALA A 129 -10.39 -9.23 3.34
N ILE A 130 -10.11 -9.70 4.57
CA ILE A 130 -10.83 -10.81 5.21
C ILE A 130 -12.26 -10.40 5.52
N ALA A 131 -12.46 -9.27 6.20
CA ALA A 131 -13.78 -8.79 6.61
C ALA A 131 -14.72 -8.58 5.41
N ASN A 132 -14.21 -7.92 4.36
CA ASN A 132 -14.96 -7.69 3.12
C ASN A 132 -15.31 -9.01 2.40
N ALA A 133 -14.41 -9.99 2.35
CA ALA A 133 -14.68 -11.29 1.75
C ALA A 133 -15.80 -12.06 2.50
N LEU A 134 -15.87 -11.88 3.81
CA LEU A 134 -16.94 -12.43 4.66
C LEU A 134 -18.18 -11.52 4.75
N LYS A 135 -18.21 -10.39 4.03
CA LYS A 135 -19.31 -9.42 4.01
C LYS A 135 -19.70 -8.93 5.41
N ARG A 136 -18.68 -8.60 6.22
CA ARG A 136 -18.87 -8.09 7.59
C ARG A 136 -17.89 -6.96 7.88
N ASP A 137 -18.16 -6.18 8.94
CA ASP A 137 -17.26 -5.14 9.41
C ASP A 137 -15.99 -5.73 10.03
N LEU A 138 -14.87 -5.00 9.92
CA LEU A 138 -13.64 -5.37 10.58
C LEU A 138 -13.79 -5.22 12.10
N LYS A 139 -13.79 -6.36 12.80
CA LYS A 139 -13.75 -6.42 14.26
C LYS A 139 -12.38 -6.89 14.71
N PHE A 140 -11.71 -6.04 15.48
CA PHE A 140 -10.39 -6.35 16.05
C PHE A 140 -10.54 -7.22 17.29
N ASN A 141 -9.93 -8.39 17.29
CA ASN A 141 -9.67 -9.15 18.51
C ASN A 141 -8.26 -8.80 19.01
N GLN A 142 -8.19 -7.99 20.06
CA GLN A 142 -6.93 -7.74 20.75
C GLN A 142 -6.85 -8.66 21.96
N TYR A 143 -5.93 -9.63 21.92
CA TYR A 143 -5.61 -10.44 23.07
C TYR A 143 -4.59 -9.70 23.94
N LEU A 144 -5.01 -9.22 25.08
CA LEU A 144 -4.11 -8.73 26.11
C LEU A 144 -3.58 -9.96 26.87
N LEU A 145 -2.27 -10.02 27.09
CA LEU A 145 -1.58 -11.12 27.79
C LEU A 145 -2.19 -11.46 29.16
N ASN A 146 -2.95 -10.55 29.75
CA ASN A 146 -3.58 -10.72 31.07
C ASN A 146 -5.12 -10.70 31.01
N SER A 147 -5.74 -10.86 29.84
CA SER A 147 -7.19 -10.90 29.73
C SER A 147 -7.70 -12.33 29.82
N SER A 148 -8.73 -12.57 30.61
CA SER A 148 -9.48 -13.83 30.65
C SER A 148 -10.48 -13.97 29.47
N ASN A 149 -10.40 -13.09 28.48
CA ASN A 149 -11.35 -13.05 27.38
C ASN A 149 -11.13 -14.19 26.41
N ILE A 150 -12.17 -14.98 26.20
CA ILE A 150 -12.21 -15.97 25.13
C ILE A 150 -12.29 -15.21 23.79
N ARG A 151 -11.65 -15.77 22.75
CA ARG A 151 -11.70 -15.23 21.40
C ARG A 151 -13.17 -15.09 20.91
N GLU A 152 -13.51 -13.92 20.40
CA GLU A 152 -14.80 -13.74 19.72
C GLU A 152 -14.84 -14.55 18.41
N LYS A 153 -15.89 -15.32 18.21
CA LYS A 153 -16.04 -16.24 17.08
C LYS A 153 -15.92 -15.56 15.70
N SER A 154 -16.22 -14.27 15.59
CA SER A 154 -16.17 -13.54 14.31
C SER A 154 -15.08 -12.48 14.23
N GLY A 155 -14.21 -12.39 15.24
CA GLY A 155 -13.14 -11.42 15.29
C GLY A 155 -11.94 -11.83 14.45
N ILE A 156 -11.13 -10.84 14.05
CA ILE A 156 -9.84 -11.04 13.41
C ILE A 156 -8.77 -10.65 14.41
N GLY A 157 -7.87 -11.58 14.75
CA GLY A 157 -6.80 -11.32 15.71
C GLY A 157 -5.67 -10.53 15.09
N PHE A 158 -5.04 -9.67 15.91
CA PHE A 158 -3.86 -8.90 15.50
C PHE A 158 -2.77 -9.04 16.57
N ALA A 159 -1.62 -9.55 16.16
CA ALA A 159 -0.42 -9.59 16.97
C ALA A 159 0.66 -8.72 16.33
N VAL A 160 1.33 -7.89 17.13
CA VAL A 160 2.29 -6.90 16.65
C VAL A 160 3.63 -7.09 17.33
N SER A 161 4.68 -7.16 16.55
CA SER A 161 6.08 -7.22 17.01
C SER A 161 6.87 -6.02 16.50
N ARG A 162 7.88 -5.62 17.26
CA ARG A 162 8.85 -4.58 16.90
C ARG A 162 10.25 -5.10 17.21
N GLY A 163 11.18 -4.97 16.27
CA GLY A 163 12.55 -5.42 16.51
C GLY A 163 13.51 -5.14 15.37
N GLY A 164 14.75 -4.86 15.71
CA GLY A 164 15.84 -4.66 14.77
C GLY A 164 15.53 -3.66 13.66
N GLY A 165 15.94 -3.99 12.46
CA GLY A 165 15.73 -3.22 11.23
C GLY A 165 14.66 -3.82 10.29
N VAL A 166 13.76 -4.66 10.79
CA VAL A 166 12.75 -5.33 9.96
C VAL A 166 11.92 -4.30 9.19
N ILE A 167 11.89 -4.42 7.88
CA ILE A 167 11.21 -3.48 6.98
C ILE A 167 9.69 -3.64 7.08
N GLY A 168 9.23 -4.89 7.10
CA GLY A 168 7.83 -5.25 7.27
C GLY A 168 7.59 -6.71 6.93
N ASP A 169 7.28 -7.50 7.93
CA ASP A 169 6.83 -8.89 7.81
C ASP A 169 5.35 -8.95 8.15
N HIS A 170 4.60 -9.70 7.38
CA HIS A 170 3.17 -9.90 7.58
C HIS A 170 2.82 -11.37 7.36
N SER A 171 2.08 -11.94 8.28
CA SER A 171 1.57 -13.31 8.21
C SER A 171 0.07 -13.29 8.45
N VAL A 172 -0.68 -13.94 7.58
CA VAL A 172 -2.11 -14.22 7.79
C VAL A 172 -2.28 -15.71 7.97
N MET A 173 -2.88 -16.09 9.08
CA MET A 173 -3.12 -17.46 9.46
C MET A 173 -4.61 -17.74 9.47
N PHE A 174 -5.05 -18.79 8.81
CA PHE A 174 -6.39 -19.36 8.89
C PHE A 174 -6.31 -20.67 9.66
N ILE A 175 -7.03 -20.77 10.76
CA ILE A 175 -6.84 -21.83 11.78
C ILE A 175 -8.18 -22.46 12.13
N ASN A 176 -8.24 -23.77 12.17
CA ASN A 176 -9.32 -24.54 12.81
C ASN A 176 -8.75 -25.57 13.79
N SER A 177 -9.56 -26.52 14.26
CA SER A 177 -9.11 -27.57 15.21
C SER A 177 -8.11 -28.55 14.60
N ASP A 178 -8.07 -28.69 13.29
CA ASP A 178 -7.40 -29.80 12.61
C ASP A 178 -6.18 -29.34 11.83
N GLU A 179 -6.18 -28.10 11.33
CA GLU A 179 -5.13 -27.59 10.46
C GLU A 179 -4.97 -26.08 10.52
N ARG A 180 -3.88 -25.59 9.95
CA ARG A 180 -3.57 -24.17 9.79
C ARG A 180 -2.98 -23.90 8.42
N ILE A 181 -3.47 -22.84 7.77
CA ILE A 181 -2.94 -22.31 6.52
C ILE A 181 -2.28 -20.97 6.83
N GLU A 182 -1.06 -20.77 6.34
CA GLU A 182 -0.31 -19.54 6.53
C GLU A 182 0.06 -18.90 5.19
N LEU A 183 -0.22 -17.61 5.05
CA LEU A 183 0.19 -16.78 3.93
C LEU A 183 1.13 -15.70 4.45
N ASN A 184 2.39 -15.75 4.01
CA ASN A 184 3.46 -14.92 4.55
C ASN A 184 4.08 -14.02 3.49
N HIS A 185 4.38 -12.77 3.86
CA HIS A 185 5.21 -11.84 3.10
C HIS A 185 6.27 -11.22 3.99
N LYS A 186 7.50 -11.16 3.50
CA LYS A 186 8.63 -10.49 4.17
C LYS A 186 9.29 -9.53 3.21
N ALA A 187 9.33 -8.25 3.58
CA ALA A 187 10.05 -7.25 2.82
C ALA A 187 11.55 -7.31 3.17
N ILE A 188 12.37 -7.74 2.23
CA ILE A 188 13.83 -7.86 2.42
C ILE A 188 14.52 -6.54 2.15
N ASP A 189 14.02 -5.75 1.17
CA ASP A 189 14.59 -4.48 0.76
C ASP A 189 13.49 -3.47 0.41
N ARG A 190 13.71 -2.19 0.74
CA ARG A 190 12.76 -1.10 0.42
C ARG A 190 12.63 -0.83 -1.07
N THR A 191 13.59 -1.27 -1.89
CA THR A 191 13.49 -1.19 -3.36
C THR A 191 12.28 -1.92 -3.92
N ALA A 192 11.68 -2.87 -3.19
CA ALA A 192 10.44 -3.53 -3.57
C ALA A 192 9.29 -2.52 -3.78
N PHE A 193 9.21 -1.47 -2.94
CA PHE A 193 8.20 -0.42 -3.07
C PHE A 193 8.47 0.49 -4.28
N ALA A 194 9.74 0.87 -4.50
CA ALA A 194 10.13 1.69 -5.64
C ALA A 194 9.92 0.94 -6.97
N LYS A 195 10.29 -0.33 -7.04
CA LYS A 195 10.05 -1.19 -8.21
C LYS A 195 8.56 -1.34 -8.50
N GLY A 196 7.74 -1.53 -7.46
CA GLY A 196 6.29 -1.59 -7.61
C GLY A 196 5.68 -0.28 -8.12
N ALA A 197 6.17 0.87 -7.64
CA ALA A 197 5.73 2.17 -8.13
C ALA A 197 6.11 2.39 -9.61
N ILE A 198 7.31 1.98 -10.02
CA ILE A 198 7.72 2.03 -11.44
C ILE A 198 6.84 1.10 -12.28
N GLN A 199 6.55 -0.12 -11.82
CA GLN A 199 5.65 -1.04 -12.52
C GLN A 199 4.24 -0.44 -12.64
N ALA A 200 3.72 0.19 -11.60
CA ALA A 200 2.46 0.90 -11.63
C ALA A 200 2.47 2.06 -12.64
N ALA A 201 3.58 2.80 -12.72
CA ALA A 201 3.74 3.89 -13.68
C ALA A 201 3.74 3.38 -15.12
N ILE A 202 4.49 2.33 -15.43
CA ILE A 202 4.51 1.70 -16.75
C ILE A 202 3.10 1.21 -17.11
N TRP A 203 2.45 0.48 -16.20
CA TRP A 203 1.09 -0.03 -16.43
C TRP A 203 0.09 1.11 -16.70
N LEU A 204 0.12 2.18 -15.89
CA LEU A 204 -0.79 3.32 -16.05
C LEU A 204 -0.54 4.03 -17.38
N TYR A 205 0.73 4.23 -17.74
CA TYR A 205 1.12 4.85 -19.00
C TYR A 205 0.64 4.06 -20.22
N GLU A 206 0.88 2.75 -20.24
CA GLU A 206 0.54 1.90 -21.37
C GLU A 206 -0.97 1.67 -21.51
N ASN A 207 -1.69 1.51 -20.41
CA ASN A 207 -3.07 1.05 -20.43
C ASN A 207 -4.10 2.15 -20.18
N LYS A 208 -3.77 3.18 -19.38
CA LYS A 208 -4.74 4.13 -18.85
C LYS A 208 -4.34 5.60 -18.94
N ARG A 209 -3.20 5.93 -19.54
CA ARG A 209 -2.65 7.29 -19.61
C ARG A 209 -3.65 8.38 -20.04
N LYS A 210 -4.62 8.03 -20.88
CA LYS A 210 -5.66 8.94 -21.40
C LYS A 210 -7.07 8.65 -20.84
N THR A 211 -7.17 7.77 -19.85
CA THR A 211 -8.45 7.34 -19.28
C THR A 211 -8.54 7.83 -17.84
N PRO A 212 -9.22 8.96 -17.55
CA PRO A 212 -9.45 9.41 -16.20
C PRO A 212 -10.05 8.30 -15.34
N GLY A 213 -9.64 8.24 -14.09
CA GLY A 213 -10.10 7.22 -13.14
C GLY A 213 -9.15 7.02 -11.98
N LEU A 214 -9.68 6.46 -10.89
CA LEU A 214 -8.92 6.08 -9.72
C LEU A 214 -8.57 4.59 -9.81
N TYR A 215 -7.29 4.30 -9.90
CA TYR A 215 -6.71 2.97 -9.98
C TYR A 215 -5.92 2.66 -8.71
N SER A 216 -5.59 1.40 -8.51
CA SER A 216 -4.75 0.93 -7.40
C SER A 216 -3.79 -0.15 -7.87
N MET A 217 -2.87 -0.58 -7.01
CA MET A 217 -2.00 -1.73 -7.29
C MET A 217 -2.78 -3.02 -7.60
N GLN A 218 -4.01 -3.15 -7.13
CA GLN A 218 -4.89 -4.27 -7.48
C GLN A 218 -5.29 -4.30 -8.97
N SER A 219 -5.18 -3.16 -9.66
CA SER A 219 -5.40 -3.07 -11.11
C SER A 219 -4.16 -3.46 -11.93
N VAL A 220 -2.98 -3.43 -11.32
CA VAL A 220 -1.68 -3.66 -11.98
C VAL A 220 -1.31 -5.15 -12.02
N ILE A 221 -1.81 -5.93 -11.03
CA ILE A 221 -1.46 -7.35 -10.81
C ILE A 221 -2.59 -8.32 -11.16
#